data_123f7df99ba3f01000e3b5e3a54f2a4a
#
_entry.id   123f7df99ba3f01000e3b5e3a54f2a4a
#
_cell.length_a   1.000
_cell.length_b   1.000
_cell.length_c   1.000
_cell.angle_alpha   90.00
_cell.angle_beta   90.00
_cell.angle_gamma   90.00
#
_symmetry.space_group_name_H-M   'P 1'
#
loop_
_entity.id
_entity.type
_entity.pdbx_description
1 polymer ?
#
loop_
_entity_poly.entity_id
_entity_poly.type
_entity_poly.pdbx_seq_one_letter_code
_entity_poly.pdbx_strand_id
1 'polypeptide(L)'
;MDKNKRLAVWLPVIIALSIALGIFVGNHYLRLTQGKRHIYSSGNKINAILDIIDEQYVDTVDMKQLVEDAIPKVFSELDPHSVYIPAKDAQRANEDLEGSFSGIGVSFNMQTDTILVINVIPGGPSEKAGLKPFDRIITINDSLYAGNKSDQEVIMKTLRGAKNSTVKLGIKRKNEPELLYFDVTRGDVPVSSVDVSYEVSKGIGYIKVSKFGRTTYNEFITAIAKLKQAGCTSFVIDLRGNTGGYMDAAINMVNEFMPEGRLIVYTEGKAFPRNDVYTNGTGTCQDAPIVVLTDEFSASASEIFSGAIQDNDRGLIIGRRTFGKGLVQSPIQLSDGSEIRLTIARYYTPSGRCIQKKYELGKDIEYEQDIYQRFMHGEFDSADSIKLNNSEKYETVMGRPVYGGGGIMPDIFIPRDTSGVTSYFSNVVNSGMLNLYALEYSDRNYDKLASFKTYQDLHKYLQQQPLLSDFTNYAAAKGIKKRPHLINISGKLIEKQIQAYIVRNFFDEAGFYPIFQNDDITLKRAVKVLNEGKSFPTLENKNNTPNGIAQSQTNTSRGYGFLKEIIYEDYIAGSLC
;
A
#
# COMPACT_ATOMS: atom_id res chain seq x y z
N MET A 1 -1.25 -42.49 -83.58
CA MET A 1 -1.77 -42.03 -82.34
C MET A 1 -2.12 -40.53 -82.47
N ASP A 2 -3.39 -40.24 -82.37
CA ASP A 2 -4.01 -38.98 -82.75
C ASP A 2 -3.47 -37.82 -81.91
N LYS A 3 -3.09 -36.70 -82.52
CA LYS A 3 -2.54 -35.53 -81.85
C LYS A 3 -3.43 -35.04 -80.71
N ASN A 4 -4.71 -35.19 -80.83
CA ASN A 4 -5.71 -34.80 -79.84
C ASN A 4 -5.70 -35.70 -78.59
N LYS A 5 -5.33 -36.95 -78.65
CA LYS A 5 -5.22 -37.85 -77.50
C LYS A 5 -3.97 -37.57 -76.67
N ARG A 6 -2.88 -37.08 -77.25
CA ARG A 6 -1.68 -36.66 -76.52
C ARG A 6 -1.92 -35.38 -75.78
N LEU A 7 -2.66 -34.44 -76.37
CA LEU A 7 -2.99 -33.17 -75.69
C LEU A 7 -3.88 -33.39 -74.50
N ALA A 8 -4.85 -34.31 -74.55
CA ALA A 8 -5.76 -34.61 -73.44
C ALA A 8 -5.05 -35.24 -72.22
N VAL A 9 -3.96 -36.00 -72.47
CA VAL A 9 -3.17 -36.59 -71.37
C VAL A 9 -2.23 -35.58 -70.72
N TRP A 10 -1.66 -34.63 -71.48
CA TRP A 10 -0.71 -33.65 -70.96
C TRP A 10 -1.37 -32.37 -70.40
N LEU A 11 -2.62 -32.07 -70.79
CA LEU A 11 -3.32 -30.83 -70.34
C LEU A 11 -3.48 -30.72 -68.81
N PRO A 12 -3.87 -31.79 -68.08
CA PRO A 12 -3.93 -31.72 -66.60
C PRO A 12 -2.58 -31.51 -65.98
N VAL A 13 -1.52 -32.08 -66.53
CA VAL A 13 -0.14 -31.89 -65.98
C VAL A 13 0.35 -30.46 -66.20
N ILE A 14 0.06 -29.89 -67.38
CA ILE A 14 0.42 -28.47 -67.67
C ILE A 14 -0.36 -27.52 -66.74
N ILE A 15 -1.66 -27.79 -66.54
CA ILE A 15 -2.47 -26.96 -65.58
C ILE A 15 -1.95 -27.07 -64.17
N ALA A 16 -1.63 -28.28 -63.69
CA ALA A 16 -1.08 -28.49 -62.36
C ALA A 16 0.27 -27.80 -62.18
N LEU A 17 1.17 -27.88 -63.17
CA LEU A 17 2.45 -27.16 -63.15
C LEU A 17 2.28 -25.63 -63.19
N SER A 18 1.32 -25.12 -63.96
CA SER A 18 1.02 -23.69 -64.03
C SER A 18 0.46 -23.15 -62.71
N ILE A 19 -0.41 -23.94 -62.04
CA ILE A 19 -0.93 -23.59 -60.70
C ILE A 19 0.20 -23.60 -59.66
N ALA A 20 1.04 -24.64 -59.65
CA ALA A 20 2.18 -24.74 -58.75
C ALA A 20 3.17 -23.60 -58.93
N LEU A 21 3.47 -23.25 -60.21
CA LEU A 21 4.33 -22.10 -60.54
C LEU A 21 3.70 -20.77 -60.13
N GLY A 22 2.39 -20.62 -60.33
CA GLY A 22 1.64 -19.43 -59.90
C GLY A 22 1.65 -19.25 -58.38
N ILE A 23 1.47 -20.34 -57.62
CA ILE A 23 1.57 -20.31 -56.14
C ILE A 23 3.00 -19.99 -55.70
N PHE A 24 4.01 -20.58 -56.35
CA PHE A 24 5.41 -20.34 -56.04
C PHE A 24 5.82 -18.88 -56.32
N VAL A 25 5.48 -18.36 -57.48
CA VAL A 25 5.75 -16.95 -57.86
C VAL A 25 4.93 -16.00 -57.01
N GLY A 26 3.67 -16.29 -56.71
CA GLY A 26 2.81 -15.51 -55.84
C GLY A 26 3.36 -15.43 -54.41
N ASN A 27 3.79 -16.55 -53.83
CA ASN A 27 4.42 -16.56 -52.50
C ASN A 27 5.76 -15.81 -52.48
N HIS A 28 6.55 -15.97 -53.51
CA HIS A 28 7.84 -15.27 -53.61
C HIS A 28 7.64 -13.76 -53.81
N TYR A 29 6.67 -13.37 -54.62
CA TYR A 29 6.31 -11.95 -54.83
C TYR A 29 5.67 -11.30 -53.58
N LEU A 30 4.82 -12.05 -52.86
CA LEU A 30 4.27 -11.61 -51.57
C LEU A 30 5.34 -11.41 -50.50
N ARG A 31 6.32 -12.31 -50.42
CA ARG A 31 7.46 -12.14 -49.49
C ARG A 31 8.31 -10.91 -49.83
N LEU A 32 8.56 -10.63 -51.09
CA LEU A 32 9.32 -9.47 -51.56
C LEU A 32 8.56 -8.15 -51.40
N THR A 33 7.23 -8.15 -51.44
CA THR A 33 6.42 -6.93 -51.31
C THR A 33 5.98 -6.66 -49.88
N GLN A 34 5.81 -7.67 -49.03
CA GLN A 34 5.51 -7.48 -47.61
C GLN A 34 6.66 -6.85 -46.88
N GLY A 35 7.93 -7.17 -47.18
CA GLY A 35 9.09 -6.57 -46.54
C GLY A 35 9.28 -5.07 -46.81
N LYS A 36 8.61 -4.51 -47.84
CA LYS A 36 8.76 -3.06 -48.17
C LYS A 36 7.57 -2.18 -47.76
N ARG A 37 6.41 -2.76 -47.39
CA ARG A 37 5.21 -1.95 -47.06
C ARG A 37 4.97 -1.68 -45.60
N HIS A 38 5.68 -2.34 -44.67
CA HIS A 38 5.43 -2.21 -43.24
C HIS A 38 6.30 -1.18 -42.48
N ILE A 39 7.29 -0.59 -43.16
CA ILE A 39 8.27 0.33 -42.49
C ILE A 39 7.71 1.75 -42.24
N TYR A 40 6.54 2.09 -42.79
CA TYR A 40 6.05 3.48 -42.81
C TYR A 40 4.98 3.84 -41.77
N SER A 41 4.44 2.91 -40.98
CA SER A 41 3.59 3.26 -39.86
C SER A 41 4.37 3.11 -38.55
N SER A 42 4.34 4.13 -37.69
CA SER A 42 5.08 4.12 -36.41
C SER A 42 4.76 2.91 -35.52
N GLY A 43 3.53 2.38 -35.59
CA GLY A 43 3.13 1.18 -34.85
C GLY A 43 3.77 -0.12 -35.32
N ASN A 44 4.08 -0.25 -36.62
CA ASN A 44 4.72 -1.43 -37.18
C ASN A 44 6.26 -1.40 -37.12
N LYS A 45 6.85 -0.24 -36.77
CA LYS A 45 8.31 -0.08 -36.77
C LYS A 45 8.97 -0.94 -35.67
N ILE A 46 8.36 -1.03 -34.50
CA ILE A 46 8.89 -1.85 -33.39
C ILE A 46 8.91 -3.32 -33.80
N ASN A 47 7.82 -3.86 -34.35
CA ASN A 47 7.76 -5.23 -34.81
C ASN A 47 8.81 -5.51 -35.92
N ALA A 48 8.94 -4.61 -36.89
CA ALA A 48 9.94 -4.75 -37.96
C ALA A 48 11.39 -4.75 -37.41
N ILE A 49 11.66 -3.99 -36.35
CA ILE A 49 12.98 -4.00 -35.69
C ILE A 49 13.21 -5.34 -34.98
N LEU A 50 12.21 -5.85 -34.27
CA LEU A 50 12.30 -7.14 -33.59
C LEU A 50 12.51 -8.29 -34.60
N ASP A 51 11.79 -8.27 -35.73
CA ASP A 51 11.95 -9.24 -36.81
C ASP A 51 13.38 -9.20 -37.42
N ILE A 52 13.93 -7.98 -37.62
CA ILE A 52 15.30 -7.81 -38.13
C ILE A 52 16.34 -8.32 -37.13
N ILE A 53 16.12 -8.10 -35.83
CA ILE A 53 17.01 -8.61 -34.77
C ILE A 53 17.00 -10.13 -34.77
N ASP A 54 15.81 -10.74 -34.79
CA ASP A 54 15.66 -12.21 -34.82
C ASP A 54 16.32 -12.85 -36.04
N GLU A 55 16.17 -12.21 -37.22
CA GLU A 55 16.69 -12.76 -38.48
C GLU A 55 18.17 -12.45 -38.75
N GLN A 56 18.69 -11.32 -38.29
CA GLN A 56 19.96 -10.78 -38.81
C GLN A 56 20.99 -10.43 -37.72
N TYR A 57 20.65 -10.50 -36.45
CA TYR A 57 21.62 -10.21 -35.40
C TYR A 57 22.70 -11.30 -35.34
N VAL A 58 23.95 -10.90 -35.05
CA VAL A 58 25.13 -11.78 -35.12
C VAL A 58 25.08 -12.93 -34.12
N ASP A 59 24.48 -12.72 -32.98
CA ASP A 59 24.34 -13.74 -31.92
C ASP A 59 22.89 -14.15 -31.73
N THR A 60 22.64 -15.33 -31.17
CA THR A 60 21.30 -15.79 -30.81
C THR A 60 20.75 -14.96 -29.65
N VAL A 61 19.57 -14.38 -29.82
CA VAL A 61 18.85 -13.59 -28.81
C VAL A 61 17.62 -14.33 -28.36
N ASP A 62 17.36 -14.34 -27.06
CA ASP A 62 16.05 -14.73 -26.54
C ASP A 62 15.06 -13.58 -26.81
N MET A 63 14.32 -13.71 -27.91
CA MET A 63 13.36 -12.70 -28.34
C MET A 63 12.26 -12.45 -27.32
N LYS A 64 11.85 -13.49 -26.56
CA LYS A 64 10.85 -13.34 -25.50
C LYS A 64 11.38 -12.44 -24.38
N GLN A 65 12.60 -12.71 -23.91
CA GLN A 65 13.23 -11.90 -22.87
C GLN A 65 13.49 -10.47 -23.35
N LEU A 66 13.92 -10.29 -24.62
CA LEU A 66 14.15 -8.98 -25.20
C LEU A 66 12.87 -8.13 -25.21
N VAL A 67 11.72 -8.73 -25.56
CA VAL A 67 10.41 -8.04 -25.54
C VAL A 67 9.99 -7.71 -24.11
N GLU A 68 10.14 -8.65 -23.16
CA GLU A 68 9.86 -8.42 -21.73
C GLU A 68 10.68 -7.24 -21.16
N ASP A 69 11.95 -7.13 -21.55
CA ASP A 69 12.85 -6.05 -21.09
C ASP A 69 12.56 -4.69 -21.78
N ALA A 70 12.00 -4.72 -22.99
CA ALA A 70 11.69 -3.52 -23.76
C ALA A 70 10.35 -2.86 -23.34
N ILE A 71 9.34 -3.65 -22.98
CA ILE A 71 8.00 -3.14 -22.65
C ILE A 71 8.03 -2.11 -21.51
N PRO A 72 8.73 -2.34 -20.38
CA PRO A 72 8.82 -1.34 -19.31
C PRO A 72 9.38 0.01 -19.76
N LYS A 73 10.29 0.01 -20.74
CA LYS A 73 10.83 1.26 -21.33
C LYS A 73 9.79 2.04 -22.12
N VAL A 74 8.85 1.36 -22.76
CA VAL A 74 7.74 2.03 -23.45
C VAL A 74 6.81 2.68 -22.42
N PHE A 75 6.56 2.02 -21.30
CA PHE A 75 5.71 2.56 -20.22
C PHE A 75 6.36 3.72 -19.48
N SER A 76 7.69 3.72 -19.30
CA SER A 76 8.42 4.83 -18.67
C SER A 76 8.37 6.15 -19.45
N GLU A 77 7.94 6.13 -20.72
CA GLU A 77 7.70 7.34 -21.52
C GLU A 77 6.27 7.91 -21.36
N LEU A 78 5.44 7.27 -20.55
CA LEU A 78 4.08 7.71 -20.24
C LEU A 78 4.02 8.47 -18.91
N ASP A 79 2.94 8.30 -18.18
CA ASP A 79 2.79 8.84 -16.82
C ASP A 79 3.45 7.90 -15.77
N PRO A 80 3.79 8.41 -14.58
CA PRO A 80 4.52 7.64 -13.56
C PRO A 80 3.76 6.44 -12.98
N HIS A 81 2.51 6.23 -13.37
CA HIS A 81 1.64 5.20 -12.80
C HIS A 81 1.20 4.13 -13.81
N SER A 82 1.40 4.39 -15.10
CA SER A 82 1.18 3.37 -16.14
C SER A 82 2.33 2.37 -16.12
N VAL A 83 2.04 1.09 -15.85
CA VAL A 83 3.05 0.07 -15.67
C VAL A 83 2.69 -1.23 -16.39
N TYR A 84 3.73 -1.96 -16.80
CA TYR A 84 3.64 -3.35 -17.23
C TYR A 84 4.05 -4.27 -16.09
N ILE A 85 3.28 -5.32 -15.85
CA ILE A 85 3.53 -6.32 -14.82
C ILE A 85 3.71 -7.66 -15.50
N PRO A 86 4.91 -8.27 -15.46
CA PRO A 86 5.16 -9.59 -16.05
C PRO A 86 4.25 -10.66 -15.45
N ALA A 87 3.92 -11.70 -16.25
CA ALA A 87 3.02 -12.78 -15.83
C ALA A 87 3.41 -13.45 -14.51
N LYS A 88 4.71 -13.59 -14.25
CA LYS A 88 5.24 -14.15 -12.99
C LYS A 88 4.92 -13.32 -11.75
N ASP A 89 4.68 -12.01 -11.91
CA ASP A 89 4.48 -11.05 -10.81
C ASP A 89 3.02 -10.58 -10.72
N ALA A 90 2.20 -10.80 -11.77
CA ALA A 90 0.82 -10.30 -11.87
C ALA A 90 -0.07 -10.79 -10.72
N GLN A 91 0.01 -12.07 -10.34
CA GLN A 91 -0.74 -12.59 -9.21
C GLN A 91 -0.36 -11.89 -7.92
N ARG A 92 0.93 -11.74 -7.62
CA ARG A 92 1.43 -11.11 -6.40
C ARG A 92 1.05 -9.63 -6.33
N ALA A 93 1.11 -8.92 -7.45
CA ALA A 93 0.75 -7.51 -7.53
C ALA A 93 -0.73 -7.23 -7.24
N ASN A 94 -1.60 -8.23 -7.38
CA ASN A 94 -3.04 -8.12 -7.13
C ASN A 94 -3.45 -8.65 -5.74
N GLU A 95 -2.65 -9.55 -5.12
CA GLU A 95 -3.01 -10.23 -3.86
C GLU A 95 -3.41 -9.25 -2.74
N ASP A 96 -2.67 -8.16 -2.58
CA ASP A 96 -2.94 -7.19 -1.52
C ASP A 96 -4.27 -6.45 -1.67
N LEU A 97 -4.73 -6.24 -2.89
CA LEU A 97 -6.01 -5.58 -3.17
C LEU A 97 -7.17 -6.57 -3.20
N GLU A 98 -6.92 -7.84 -3.52
CA GLU A 98 -7.94 -8.90 -3.49
C GLU A 98 -8.39 -9.27 -2.08
N GLY A 99 -7.63 -8.85 -1.04
CA GLY A 99 -7.96 -9.10 0.37
C GLY A 99 -7.63 -10.51 0.85
N SER A 100 -6.95 -11.32 0.04
CA SER A 100 -6.41 -12.62 0.45
C SER A 100 -5.32 -13.10 -0.52
N PHE A 101 -4.45 -13.95 0.00
CA PHE A 101 -3.46 -14.67 -0.81
C PHE A 101 -3.45 -16.16 -0.46
N SER A 102 -2.91 -17.00 -1.35
CA SER A 102 -2.76 -18.42 -1.07
C SER A 102 -1.46 -18.72 -0.30
N GLY A 103 -1.61 -19.28 0.89
CA GLY A 103 -0.47 -19.57 1.78
C GLY A 103 -0.85 -20.39 3.00
N ILE A 104 0.04 -20.42 3.99
CA ILE A 104 -0.18 -21.15 5.24
C ILE A 104 -0.83 -20.31 6.35
N GLY A 105 -0.87 -18.98 6.25
CA GLY A 105 -1.52 -18.11 7.23
C GLY A 105 -0.73 -17.94 8.53
N VAL A 106 0.54 -17.59 8.43
CA VAL A 106 1.39 -17.16 9.55
C VAL A 106 2.10 -15.86 9.22
N SER A 107 2.29 -15.01 10.21
CA SER A 107 3.33 -13.99 10.19
C SER A 107 4.58 -14.56 10.87
N PHE A 108 5.75 -14.33 10.30
CA PHE A 108 7.00 -14.83 10.84
C PHE A 108 8.14 -13.82 10.75
N ASN A 109 9.16 -14.02 11.54
CA ASN A 109 10.41 -13.28 11.46
C ASN A 109 11.59 -14.24 11.48
N MET A 110 12.70 -13.84 10.87
CA MET A 110 13.96 -14.57 10.95
C MET A 110 14.69 -14.14 12.22
N GLN A 111 14.63 -14.97 13.26
CA GLN A 111 15.35 -14.73 14.50
C GLN A 111 16.52 -15.68 14.61
N THR A 112 17.74 -15.12 14.67
CA THR A 112 18.98 -15.90 14.84
C THR A 112 19.04 -17.10 13.89
N ASP A 113 18.77 -16.86 12.59
CA ASP A 113 18.77 -17.87 11.54
C ASP A 113 17.71 -18.98 11.72
N THR A 114 16.58 -18.64 12.34
CA THR A 114 15.43 -19.54 12.56
C THR A 114 14.12 -18.81 12.24
N ILE A 115 13.18 -19.48 11.58
CA ILE A 115 11.87 -18.95 11.25
C ILE A 115 10.99 -19.00 12.51
N LEU A 116 10.81 -17.88 13.18
CA LEU A 116 9.92 -17.75 14.33
C LEU A 116 8.53 -17.33 13.88
N VAL A 117 7.52 -18.14 14.15
CA VAL A 117 6.11 -17.76 13.96
C VAL A 117 5.73 -16.70 15.01
N ILE A 118 5.41 -15.49 14.55
CA ILE A 118 4.97 -14.40 15.42
C ILE A 118 3.49 -14.56 15.72
N ASN A 119 2.69 -14.72 14.66
CA ASN A 119 1.25 -14.85 14.78
C ASN A 119 0.71 -15.89 13.81
N VAL A 120 -0.37 -16.54 14.19
CA VAL A 120 -1.15 -17.48 13.36
C VAL A 120 -2.46 -16.80 13.03
N ILE A 121 -2.73 -16.62 11.74
CA ILE A 121 -3.91 -15.88 11.28
C ILE A 121 -5.19 -16.67 11.64
N PRO A 122 -6.14 -16.04 12.37
CA PRO A 122 -7.38 -16.70 12.77
C PRO A 122 -8.18 -17.21 11.56
N GLY A 123 -8.70 -18.45 11.67
CA GLY A 123 -9.42 -19.11 10.59
C GLY A 123 -8.54 -19.63 9.44
N GLY A 124 -7.23 -19.33 9.48
CA GLY A 124 -6.26 -19.70 8.47
C GLY A 124 -5.84 -21.18 8.49
N PRO A 125 -5.08 -21.59 7.45
CA PRO A 125 -4.60 -22.98 7.33
C PRO A 125 -3.74 -23.46 8.50
N SER A 126 -2.82 -22.62 8.97
CA SER A 126 -1.90 -22.97 10.06
C SER A 126 -2.60 -23.13 11.40
N GLU A 127 -3.63 -22.31 11.70
CA GLU A 127 -4.45 -22.48 12.90
C GLU A 127 -5.16 -23.81 12.89
N LYS A 128 -5.79 -24.16 11.75
CA LYS A 128 -6.49 -25.46 11.57
C LYS A 128 -5.55 -26.64 11.69
N ALA A 129 -4.31 -26.51 11.29
CA ALA A 129 -3.27 -27.52 11.44
C ALA A 129 -2.73 -27.61 12.87
N GLY A 130 -2.95 -26.59 13.73
CA GLY A 130 -2.52 -26.59 15.13
C GLY A 130 -1.18 -25.90 15.39
N LEU A 131 -0.69 -25.07 14.48
CA LEU A 131 0.44 -24.19 14.72
C LEU A 131 0.06 -23.14 15.77
N LYS A 132 1.07 -22.65 16.50
CA LYS A 132 0.89 -21.65 17.56
C LYS A 132 1.90 -20.51 17.40
N PRO A 133 1.59 -19.31 17.90
CA PRO A 133 2.57 -18.26 18.07
C PRO A 133 3.81 -18.78 18.84
N PHE A 134 4.97 -18.30 18.48
CA PHE A 134 6.30 -18.69 18.98
C PHE A 134 6.77 -20.11 18.62
N ASP A 135 6.05 -20.85 17.76
CA ASP A 135 6.60 -22.04 17.12
C ASP A 135 7.81 -21.65 16.21
N ARG A 136 8.82 -22.50 16.18
CA ARG A 136 9.97 -22.33 15.28
C ARG A 136 9.89 -23.34 14.16
N ILE A 137 9.81 -22.86 12.93
CA ILE A 137 9.86 -23.73 11.73
C ILE A 137 11.33 -24.08 11.48
N ILE A 138 11.65 -25.36 11.62
CA ILE A 138 12.99 -25.91 11.44
C ILE A 138 13.14 -26.50 10.04
N THR A 139 12.14 -27.27 9.59
CA THR A 139 12.14 -27.87 8.25
C THR A 139 10.89 -27.52 7.47
N ILE A 140 11.03 -27.39 6.14
CA ILE A 140 9.93 -27.23 5.20
C ILE A 140 10.10 -28.29 4.12
N ASN A 141 9.11 -29.18 3.93
CA ASN A 141 9.17 -30.33 3.03
C ASN A 141 10.44 -31.18 3.25
N ASP A 142 10.71 -31.49 4.50
CA ASP A 142 11.89 -32.25 4.97
C ASP A 142 13.25 -31.57 4.71
N SER A 143 13.30 -30.40 4.10
CA SER A 143 14.51 -29.60 3.91
C SER A 143 14.76 -28.72 5.13
N LEU A 144 16.01 -28.67 5.61
CA LEU A 144 16.42 -27.86 6.76
C LEU A 144 16.51 -26.37 6.35
N TYR A 145 15.80 -25.51 7.05
CA TYR A 145 15.83 -24.05 6.88
C TYR A 145 16.49 -23.32 8.06
N ALA A 146 16.45 -23.89 9.26
CA ALA A 146 17.14 -23.32 10.42
C ALA A 146 18.67 -23.51 10.28
N GLY A 147 19.44 -22.46 10.58
CA GLY A 147 20.90 -22.50 10.52
C GLY A 147 21.50 -22.31 9.11
N ASN A 148 20.69 -22.16 8.07
CA ASN A 148 21.14 -22.12 6.67
C ASN A 148 21.26 -20.70 6.08
N LYS A 149 21.05 -19.64 6.87
CA LYS A 149 21.01 -18.24 6.39
C LYS A 149 20.11 -18.05 5.16
N SER A 150 19.02 -18.80 5.13
CA SER A 150 18.05 -18.74 4.02
C SER A 150 17.46 -17.35 3.90
N ASP A 151 17.34 -16.85 2.67
CA ASP A 151 16.71 -15.58 2.38
C ASP A 151 15.22 -15.63 2.76
N GLN A 152 14.72 -14.55 3.38
CA GLN A 152 13.31 -14.41 3.76
C GLN A 152 12.37 -14.54 2.55
N GLU A 153 12.78 -14.07 1.37
CA GLU A 153 12.00 -14.18 0.15
C GLU A 153 11.86 -15.64 -0.32
N VAL A 154 12.94 -16.42 -0.21
CA VAL A 154 12.94 -17.87 -0.52
C VAL A 154 11.99 -18.60 0.42
N ILE A 155 12.04 -18.28 1.72
CA ILE A 155 11.14 -18.85 2.72
C ILE A 155 9.70 -18.51 2.40
N MET A 156 9.39 -17.23 2.12
CA MET A 156 8.04 -16.82 1.74
C MET A 156 7.53 -17.55 0.50
N LYS A 157 8.34 -17.67 -0.54
CA LYS A 157 7.98 -18.41 -1.76
C LYS A 157 7.71 -19.88 -1.49
N THR A 158 8.43 -20.49 -0.55
CA THR A 158 8.26 -21.91 -0.19
C THR A 158 7.02 -22.14 0.68
N LEU A 159 6.72 -21.22 1.60
CA LEU A 159 5.53 -21.29 2.44
C LEU A 159 4.24 -20.96 1.67
N ARG A 160 4.29 -20.03 0.72
CA ARG A 160 3.22 -19.77 -0.25
C ARG A 160 3.14 -20.90 -1.28
N GLY A 161 2.11 -20.92 -2.09
CA GLY A 161 1.93 -21.87 -3.19
C GLY A 161 0.48 -22.01 -3.62
N ALA A 162 0.23 -22.91 -4.57
CA ALA A 162 -1.11 -23.12 -5.10
C ALA A 162 -2.11 -23.52 -4.02
N LYS A 163 -3.31 -22.95 -4.07
CA LYS A 163 -4.42 -23.31 -3.18
C LYS A 163 -4.66 -24.82 -3.21
N ASN A 164 -4.95 -25.40 -2.04
CA ASN A 164 -5.12 -26.82 -1.80
C ASN A 164 -3.85 -27.68 -1.95
N SER A 165 -2.69 -27.11 -2.22
CA SER A 165 -1.42 -27.84 -2.10
C SER A 165 -1.01 -27.97 -0.63
N THR A 166 -0.28 -29.02 -0.28
CA THR A 166 0.16 -29.27 1.11
C THR A 166 1.64 -28.94 1.25
N VAL A 167 2.02 -28.39 2.41
CA VAL A 167 3.40 -28.22 2.84
C VAL A 167 3.58 -28.89 4.20
N LYS A 168 4.65 -29.69 4.32
CA LYS A 168 5.01 -30.35 5.57
C LYS A 168 5.98 -29.44 6.34
N LEU A 169 5.64 -29.13 7.59
CA LEU A 169 6.46 -28.30 8.47
C LEU A 169 6.96 -29.11 9.65
N GLY A 170 8.28 -29.05 9.91
CA GLY A 170 8.87 -29.57 11.15
C GLY A 170 9.08 -28.41 12.12
N ILE A 171 8.39 -28.47 13.24
CA ILE A 171 8.23 -27.40 14.22
C ILE A 171 8.93 -27.76 15.53
N LYS A 172 9.79 -26.86 16.02
CA LYS A 172 10.27 -26.88 17.40
C LYS A 172 9.41 -25.96 18.24
N ARG A 173 8.63 -26.58 19.14
CA ARG A 173 7.78 -25.89 20.11
C ARG A 173 8.44 -25.87 21.47
N LYS A 174 8.32 -24.76 22.20
CA LYS A 174 8.81 -24.64 23.59
C LYS A 174 8.16 -25.74 24.43
N ASN A 175 8.96 -26.37 25.30
CA ASN A 175 8.56 -27.47 26.18
C ASN A 175 8.27 -28.83 25.50
N GLU A 176 8.44 -28.94 24.18
CA GLU A 176 8.39 -30.22 23.46
C GLU A 176 9.80 -30.71 23.14
N PRO A 177 10.22 -31.91 23.59
CA PRO A 177 11.57 -32.39 23.37
C PRO A 177 11.86 -32.71 21.90
N GLU A 178 10.87 -33.24 21.18
CA GLU A 178 10.96 -33.66 19.78
C GLU A 178 10.42 -32.61 18.82
N LEU A 179 10.73 -32.75 17.53
CA LEU A 179 10.08 -31.95 16.47
C LEU A 179 8.64 -32.45 16.25
N LEU A 180 7.72 -31.51 16.20
CA LEU A 180 6.35 -31.75 15.80
C LEU A 180 6.24 -31.58 14.29
N TYR A 181 5.49 -32.46 13.62
CA TYR A 181 5.27 -32.36 12.18
C TYR A 181 3.82 -32.02 11.88
N PHE A 182 3.62 -31.03 11.01
CA PHE A 182 2.31 -30.57 10.59
C PHE A 182 2.22 -30.54 9.07
N ASP A 183 1.19 -31.18 8.53
CA ASP A 183 0.81 -31.06 7.14
C ASP A 183 -0.19 -29.92 6.99
N VAL A 184 0.28 -28.79 6.45
CA VAL A 184 -0.54 -27.58 6.29
C VAL A 184 -1.03 -27.50 4.85
N THR A 185 -2.34 -27.64 4.63
CA THR A 185 -2.96 -27.42 3.33
C THR A 185 -3.10 -25.92 3.07
N ARG A 186 -2.42 -25.40 2.06
CA ARG A 186 -2.47 -23.98 1.70
C ARG A 186 -3.89 -23.57 1.32
N GLY A 187 -4.30 -22.39 1.74
CA GLY A 187 -5.63 -21.85 1.49
C GLY A 187 -5.61 -20.32 1.46
N ASP A 188 -6.79 -19.74 1.36
CA ASP A 188 -6.94 -18.30 1.41
C ASP A 188 -6.56 -17.78 2.80
N VAL A 189 -5.59 -16.90 2.83
CA VAL A 189 -5.12 -16.18 4.02
C VAL A 189 -5.66 -14.75 3.91
N PRO A 190 -6.59 -14.33 4.77
CA PRO A 190 -7.16 -12.99 4.70
C PRO A 190 -6.11 -11.93 5.01
N VAL A 191 -6.15 -10.83 4.25
CA VAL A 191 -5.32 -9.63 4.45
C VAL A 191 -6.26 -8.48 4.77
N SER A 192 -6.35 -8.14 6.07
CA SER A 192 -7.24 -7.07 6.52
C SER A 192 -6.85 -5.71 5.92
N SER A 193 -7.86 -4.93 5.61
CA SER A 193 -7.75 -3.53 5.17
C SER A 193 -8.08 -2.56 6.30
N VAL A 194 -8.84 -3.02 7.30
CA VAL A 194 -9.10 -2.30 8.55
C VAL A 194 -8.20 -2.90 9.62
N ASP A 195 -7.09 -2.22 9.92
CA ASP A 195 -6.09 -2.73 10.86
C ASP A 195 -6.65 -2.85 12.27
N VAL A 196 -7.41 -1.84 12.70
CA VAL A 196 -8.00 -1.80 14.04
C VAL A 196 -9.22 -0.89 14.10
N SER A 197 -10.14 -1.20 15.02
CA SER A 197 -11.22 -0.32 15.43
C SER A 197 -11.43 -0.40 16.95
N TYR A 198 -11.47 0.76 17.63
CA TYR A 198 -11.68 0.83 19.07
C TYR A 198 -12.28 2.19 19.49
N GLU A 199 -12.88 2.26 20.68
CA GLU A 199 -13.31 3.51 21.28
C GLU A 199 -12.08 4.27 21.79
N VAL A 200 -11.70 5.37 21.11
CA VAL A 200 -10.52 6.17 21.45
C VAL A 200 -10.79 7.18 22.56
N SER A 201 -12.04 7.59 22.70
CA SER A 201 -12.57 8.44 23.77
C SER A 201 -14.05 8.14 23.91
N LYS A 202 -14.66 8.44 25.07
CA LYS A 202 -16.06 8.14 25.32
C LYS A 202 -16.96 8.64 24.20
N GLY A 203 -17.63 7.70 23.52
CA GLY A 203 -18.54 7.96 22.41
C GLY A 203 -17.86 8.27 21.06
N ILE A 204 -16.52 8.19 20.97
CA ILE A 204 -15.74 8.43 19.75
C ILE A 204 -15.07 7.13 19.33
N GLY A 205 -15.46 6.60 18.16
CA GLY A 205 -14.85 5.45 17.53
C GLY A 205 -13.68 5.86 16.63
N TYR A 206 -12.58 5.12 16.71
CA TYR A 206 -11.43 5.22 15.82
C TYR A 206 -11.38 4.00 14.89
N ILE A 207 -11.13 4.23 13.61
CA ILE A 207 -10.98 3.18 12.59
C ILE A 207 -9.74 3.50 11.76
N LYS A 208 -8.75 2.60 11.76
CA LYS A 208 -7.58 2.66 10.88
C LYS A 208 -7.84 1.85 9.63
N VAL A 209 -7.79 2.51 8.46
CA VAL A 209 -7.90 1.87 7.16
C VAL A 209 -6.55 2.00 6.46
N SER A 210 -5.86 0.89 6.24
CA SER A 210 -4.50 0.86 5.67
C SER A 210 -4.49 0.79 4.14
N LYS A 211 -5.57 0.30 3.52
CA LYS A 211 -5.74 0.22 2.06
C LYS A 211 -7.21 0.12 1.67
N PHE A 212 -7.49 0.27 0.38
CA PHE A 212 -8.83 0.07 -0.20
C PHE A 212 -8.84 -1.20 -1.06
N GLY A 213 -8.94 -2.36 -0.40
CA GLY A 213 -9.06 -3.67 -1.05
C GLY A 213 -10.52 -4.06 -1.29
N ARG A 214 -10.72 -5.24 -1.88
CA ARG A 214 -12.04 -5.80 -2.19
C ARG A 214 -12.91 -6.01 -0.95
N THR A 215 -12.31 -6.32 0.19
CA THR A 215 -13.00 -6.61 1.46
C THR A 215 -13.19 -5.37 2.35
N THR A 216 -12.54 -4.25 2.02
CA THR A 216 -12.45 -3.06 2.88
C THR A 216 -13.80 -2.54 3.33
N TYR A 217 -14.77 -2.43 2.43
CA TYR A 217 -16.08 -1.92 2.80
C TYR A 217 -16.79 -2.83 3.83
N ASN A 218 -16.74 -4.14 3.65
CA ASN A 218 -17.36 -5.09 4.59
C ASN A 218 -16.67 -5.06 5.97
N GLU A 219 -15.35 -4.95 6.00
CA GLU A 219 -14.58 -4.79 7.24
C GLU A 219 -14.93 -3.46 7.93
N PHE A 220 -15.04 -2.40 7.15
CA PHE A 220 -15.36 -1.06 7.63
C PHE A 220 -16.75 -0.97 8.26
N ILE A 221 -17.80 -1.48 7.59
CA ILE A 221 -19.16 -1.47 8.18
C ILE A 221 -19.26 -2.38 9.41
N THR A 222 -18.51 -3.48 9.44
CA THR A 222 -18.40 -4.33 10.62
C THR A 222 -17.76 -3.57 11.79
N ALA A 223 -16.70 -2.80 11.53
CA ALA A 223 -16.07 -1.94 12.53
C ALA A 223 -17.02 -0.84 13.02
N ILE A 224 -17.75 -0.17 12.12
CA ILE A 224 -18.79 0.81 12.48
C ILE A 224 -19.86 0.19 13.37
N ALA A 225 -20.40 -0.98 12.99
CA ALA A 225 -21.43 -1.65 13.76
C ALA A 225 -20.95 -2.00 15.19
N LYS A 226 -19.74 -2.55 15.32
CA LYS A 226 -19.11 -2.84 16.61
C LYS A 226 -18.95 -1.58 17.48
N LEU A 227 -18.49 -0.48 16.90
CA LEU A 227 -18.32 0.78 17.62
C LEU A 227 -19.66 1.40 18.05
N LYS A 228 -20.68 1.34 17.20
CA LYS A 228 -22.04 1.77 17.56
C LYS A 228 -22.63 0.93 18.71
N GLN A 229 -22.41 -0.38 18.71
CA GLN A 229 -22.79 -1.24 19.83
C GLN A 229 -22.07 -0.87 21.13
N ALA A 230 -20.82 -0.41 21.04
CA ALA A 230 -20.06 0.11 22.18
C ALA A 230 -20.50 1.52 22.62
N GLY A 231 -21.46 2.15 21.93
CA GLY A 231 -22.00 3.48 22.26
C GLY A 231 -21.31 4.62 21.54
N CYS A 232 -20.46 4.37 20.55
CA CYS A 232 -19.85 5.44 19.76
C CYS A 232 -20.87 6.07 18.81
N THR A 233 -20.90 7.40 18.79
CA THR A 233 -21.77 8.22 17.94
C THR A 233 -21.01 9.11 16.97
N SER A 234 -19.70 9.22 17.12
CA SER A 234 -18.79 10.02 16.29
C SER A 234 -17.58 9.17 15.88
N PHE A 235 -16.94 9.50 14.74
CA PHE A 235 -15.90 8.65 14.19
C PHE A 235 -14.66 9.43 13.74
N VAL A 236 -13.49 8.86 14.00
CA VAL A 236 -12.22 9.25 13.41
C VAL A 236 -11.81 8.16 12.42
N ILE A 237 -11.71 8.51 11.14
CA ILE A 237 -11.24 7.61 10.07
C ILE A 237 -9.80 7.97 9.75
N ASP A 238 -8.88 7.07 10.02
CA ASP A 238 -7.45 7.30 9.81
C ASP A 238 -6.98 6.67 8.49
N LEU A 239 -6.66 7.52 7.53
CA LEU A 239 -6.12 7.18 6.22
C LEU A 239 -4.62 7.50 6.08
N ARG A 240 -3.93 7.87 7.16
CA ARG A 240 -2.49 8.12 7.13
C ARG A 240 -1.73 6.86 6.68
N GLY A 241 -0.76 7.01 5.79
CA GLY A 241 -0.03 5.90 5.20
C GLY A 241 -0.83 5.02 4.21
N ASN A 242 -2.09 5.36 3.91
CA ASN A 242 -2.93 4.60 2.98
C ASN A 242 -2.74 5.09 1.54
N THR A 243 -2.04 4.32 0.72
CA THR A 243 -1.73 4.67 -0.68
C THR A 243 -2.89 4.48 -1.66
N GLY A 244 -4.07 4.07 -1.18
CA GLY A 244 -5.28 3.92 -1.99
C GLY A 244 -5.67 2.46 -2.23
N GLY A 245 -6.14 2.19 -3.44
CA GLY A 245 -6.64 0.91 -3.90
C GLY A 245 -7.90 1.06 -4.76
N TYR A 246 -8.88 0.20 -4.59
CA TYR A 246 -10.10 0.21 -5.40
C TYR A 246 -10.99 1.43 -5.11
N MET A 247 -11.36 2.13 -6.17
CA MET A 247 -12.24 3.31 -6.12
C MET A 247 -13.62 2.96 -5.53
N ASP A 248 -14.18 1.81 -5.88
CA ASP A 248 -15.49 1.37 -5.41
C ASP A 248 -15.54 1.18 -3.89
N ALA A 249 -14.44 0.75 -3.28
CA ALA A 249 -14.34 0.64 -1.83
C ALA A 249 -14.44 2.01 -1.16
N ALA A 250 -13.75 3.03 -1.69
CA ALA A 250 -13.84 4.39 -1.20
C ALA A 250 -15.23 5.00 -1.40
N ILE A 251 -15.85 4.81 -2.57
CA ILE A 251 -17.22 5.24 -2.87
C ILE A 251 -18.21 4.66 -1.86
N ASN A 252 -18.13 3.35 -1.61
CA ASN A 252 -19.00 2.68 -0.65
C ASN A 252 -18.81 3.18 0.78
N MET A 253 -17.58 3.47 1.19
CA MET A 253 -17.30 4.08 2.51
C MET A 253 -17.84 5.52 2.60
N VAL A 254 -17.78 6.32 1.53
CA VAL A 254 -18.38 7.66 1.48
C VAL A 254 -19.90 7.59 1.65
N ASN A 255 -20.54 6.61 1.01
CA ASN A 255 -21.99 6.40 1.12
C ASN A 255 -22.48 6.22 2.57
N GLU A 256 -21.64 5.68 3.47
CA GLU A 256 -22.02 5.52 4.88
C GLU A 256 -22.30 6.85 5.60
N PHE A 257 -21.69 7.94 5.13
CA PHE A 257 -21.71 9.22 5.82
C PHE A 257 -22.54 10.31 5.12
N MET A 258 -23.08 10.06 3.93
CA MET A 258 -23.74 11.11 3.16
C MET A 258 -25.18 10.75 2.78
N PRO A 259 -26.10 11.74 2.78
CA PRO A 259 -27.45 11.56 2.23
C PRO A 259 -27.41 11.31 0.72
N GLU A 260 -28.50 10.84 0.16
CA GLU A 260 -28.65 10.60 -1.28
C GLU A 260 -28.39 11.85 -2.13
N GLY A 261 -27.84 11.63 -3.34
CA GLY A 261 -27.70 12.65 -4.38
C GLY A 261 -26.52 13.61 -4.21
N ARG A 262 -25.57 13.32 -3.31
CA ARG A 262 -24.31 14.08 -3.22
C ARG A 262 -23.28 13.53 -4.18
N LEU A 263 -22.63 14.38 -4.96
CA LEU A 263 -21.53 13.97 -5.83
C LEU A 263 -20.34 13.49 -4.95
N ILE A 264 -19.82 12.30 -5.25
CA ILE A 264 -18.65 11.73 -4.59
C ILE A 264 -17.38 12.08 -5.39
N VAL A 265 -17.41 11.75 -6.66
CA VAL A 265 -16.29 11.86 -7.59
C VAL A 265 -16.82 11.82 -9.01
N TYR A 266 -16.15 12.44 -9.96
CA TYR A 266 -16.35 12.11 -11.35
C TYR A 266 -15.02 11.81 -12.04
N THR A 267 -15.09 11.01 -13.10
CA THR A 267 -13.92 10.61 -13.90
C THR A 267 -14.09 11.09 -15.33
N GLU A 268 -12.99 11.50 -15.97
CA GLU A 268 -12.97 11.93 -17.36
C GLU A 268 -11.63 11.63 -18.01
N GLY A 269 -11.65 11.13 -19.24
CA GLY A 269 -10.46 10.79 -20.01
C GLY A 269 -10.69 10.89 -21.51
N LYS A 270 -9.62 10.75 -22.30
CA LYS A 270 -9.64 10.87 -23.75
C LYS A 270 -10.66 9.96 -24.44
N ALA A 271 -10.73 8.68 -24.01
CA ALA A 271 -11.64 7.66 -24.55
C ALA A 271 -12.81 7.36 -23.59
N PHE A 272 -12.82 7.97 -22.43
CA PHE A 272 -13.79 7.76 -21.37
C PHE A 272 -14.49 9.10 -21.07
N PRO A 273 -15.75 9.29 -21.53
CA PRO A 273 -16.49 10.51 -21.24
C PRO A 273 -16.71 10.66 -19.75
N ARG A 274 -17.05 11.88 -19.33
CA ARG A 274 -17.35 12.18 -17.93
C ARG A 274 -18.39 11.22 -17.36
N ASN A 275 -18.06 10.62 -16.22
CA ASN A 275 -18.91 9.71 -15.46
C ASN A 275 -18.97 10.18 -14.01
N ASP A 276 -20.15 10.65 -13.61
CA ASP A 276 -20.43 11.17 -12.27
C ASP A 276 -20.91 10.04 -11.36
N VAL A 277 -20.37 9.98 -10.14
CA VAL A 277 -20.78 9.02 -9.12
C VAL A 277 -21.39 9.76 -7.93
N TYR A 278 -22.64 9.45 -7.63
CA TYR A 278 -23.42 10.07 -6.56
C TYR A 278 -23.66 9.09 -5.41
N THR A 279 -23.93 9.64 -4.24
CA THR A 279 -24.35 8.87 -3.06
C THR A 279 -25.77 8.34 -3.25
N ASN A 280 -26.01 7.15 -2.68
CA ASN A 280 -27.29 6.42 -2.77
C ASN A 280 -28.16 6.51 -1.51
N GLY A 281 -27.70 7.21 -0.45
CA GLY A 281 -28.45 7.43 0.79
C GLY A 281 -28.69 6.20 1.66
N THR A 282 -28.01 5.07 1.41
CA THR A 282 -28.19 3.84 2.20
C THR A 282 -27.33 3.77 3.47
N GLY A 283 -26.45 4.77 3.66
CA GLY A 283 -25.51 4.80 4.78
C GLY A 283 -26.18 4.94 6.15
N THR A 284 -25.55 4.36 7.15
CA THR A 284 -26.06 4.30 8.53
C THR A 284 -25.49 5.38 9.46
N CYS A 285 -24.56 6.21 8.96
CA CYS A 285 -23.83 7.24 9.71
C CYS A 285 -23.98 8.64 9.10
N GLN A 286 -25.11 8.92 8.40
CA GLN A 286 -25.29 10.16 7.65
C GLN A 286 -25.20 11.41 8.55
N ASP A 287 -25.67 11.34 9.80
CA ASP A 287 -25.64 12.46 10.76
C ASP A 287 -24.48 12.36 11.76
N ALA A 288 -23.69 11.27 11.74
CA ALA A 288 -22.63 11.07 12.71
C ALA A 288 -21.46 12.04 12.45
N PRO A 289 -20.96 12.79 13.46
CA PRO A 289 -19.76 13.59 13.33
C PRO A 289 -18.57 12.76 12.88
N ILE A 290 -17.85 13.24 11.85
CA ILE A 290 -16.70 12.54 11.28
C ILE A 290 -15.50 13.49 11.15
N VAL A 291 -14.32 12.96 11.44
CA VAL A 291 -13.02 13.55 11.14
C VAL A 291 -12.17 12.54 10.38
N VAL A 292 -11.48 12.98 9.35
CA VAL A 292 -10.57 12.14 8.55
C VAL A 292 -9.13 12.56 8.82
N LEU A 293 -8.27 11.62 9.16
CA LEU A 293 -6.84 11.88 9.31
C LEU A 293 -6.09 11.53 8.03
N THR A 294 -5.25 12.45 7.56
CA THR A 294 -4.44 12.29 6.35
C THR A 294 -2.98 12.67 6.58
N ASP A 295 -2.11 12.13 5.75
CA ASP A 295 -0.71 12.52 5.65
C ASP A 295 -0.23 12.51 4.19
N GLU A 296 1.06 12.76 3.98
CA GLU A 296 1.71 12.83 2.67
C GLU A 296 1.68 11.52 1.87
N PHE A 297 1.37 10.40 2.51
CA PHE A 297 1.23 9.08 1.88
C PHE A 297 -0.22 8.69 1.60
N SER A 298 -1.18 9.46 2.11
CA SER A 298 -2.60 9.27 1.77
C SER A 298 -2.81 9.59 0.29
N ALA A 299 -3.13 8.58 -0.54
CA ALA A 299 -3.15 8.74 -1.99
C ALA A 299 -4.38 8.08 -2.66
N SER A 300 -4.71 8.49 -3.89
CA SER A 300 -5.68 7.81 -4.77
C SER A 300 -7.07 7.65 -4.12
N ALA A 301 -7.54 6.42 -3.83
CA ALA A 301 -8.83 6.16 -3.18
C ALA A 301 -8.97 6.87 -1.81
N SER A 302 -7.87 7.05 -1.06
CA SER A 302 -7.86 7.86 0.16
C SER A 302 -8.19 9.33 -0.12
N GLU A 303 -7.74 9.83 -1.27
CA GLU A 303 -8.01 11.21 -1.69
C GLU A 303 -9.42 11.37 -2.27
N ILE A 304 -10.00 10.31 -2.87
CA ILE A 304 -11.41 10.28 -3.24
C ILE A 304 -12.28 10.38 -1.98
N PHE A 305 -12.00 9.55 -0.96
CA PHE A 305 -12.73 9.59 0.31
C PHE A 305 -12.60 10.95 1.01
N SER A 306 -11.39 11.41 1.24
CA SER A 306 -11.14 12.69 1.94
C SER A 306 -11.65 13.90 1.14
N GLY A 307 -11.49 13.91 -0.18
CA GLY A 307 -11.98 14.96 -1.05
C GLY A 307 -13.52 15.03 -1.09
N ALA A 308 -14.19 13.87 -1.13
CA ALA A 308 -15.64 13.81 -1.06
C ALA A 308 -16.18 14.36 0.27
N ILE A 309 -15.57 13.98 1.40
CA ILE A 309 -15.93 14.48 2.73
C ILE A 309 -15.69 15.98 2.84
N GLN A 310 -14.54 16.49 2.37
CA GLN A 310 -14.17 17.89 2.45
C GLN A 310 -15.06 18.78 1.55
N ASP A 311 -15.21 18.41 0.28
CA ASP A 311 -15.87 19.27 -0.71
C ASP A 311 -17.39 19.31 -0.53
N ASN A 312 -18.00 18.26 0.07
CA ASN A 312 -19.40 18.28 0.50
C ASN A 312 -19.59 18.91 1.89
N ASP A 313 -18.56 19.45 2.52
CA ASP A 313 -18.61 20.02 3.87
C ASP A 313 -19.17 19.05 4.93
N ARG A 314 -18.95 17.74 4.72
CA ARG A 314 -19.50 16.69 5.56
C ARG A 314 -18.69 16.44 6.84
N GLY A 315 -17.41 16.76 6.84
CA GLY A 315 -16.49 16.59 7.95
C GLY A 315 -15.19 17.34 7.72
N LEU A 316 -14.27 17.28 8.68
CA LEU A 316 -12.97 17.94 8.62
C LEU A 316 -11.86 16.96 8.31
N ILE A 317 -10.92 17.41 7.49
CA ILE A 317 -9.66 16.72 7.21
C ILE A 317 -8.58 17.29 8.14
N ILE A 318 -7.93 16.43 8.93
CA ILE A 318 -6.91 16.84 9.91
C ILE A 318 -5.61 16.09 9.64
N GLY A 319 -4.51 16.81 9.66
CA GLY A 319 -3.18 16.24 9.47
C GLY A 319 -2.33 17.01 8.47
N ARG A 320 -1.83 16.34 7.43
CA ARG A 320 -0.98 16.93 6.39
C ARG A 320 -1.58 16.73 5.00
N ARG A 321 -1.09 17.52 4.04
CA ARG A 321 -1.48 17.46 2.64
C ARG A 321 -1.21 16.07 2.08
N THR A 322 -2.18 15.52 1.34
CA THR A 322 -2.09 14.20 0.72
C THR A 322 -1.10 14.15 -0.44
N PHE A 323 -0.94 12.99 -1.05
CA PHE A 323 0.06 12.73 -2.09
C PHE A 323 -0.19 13.49 -3.39
N GLY A 324 -1.44 13.53 -3.84
CA GLY A 324 -1.81 14.13 -5.12
C GLY A 324 -1.83 13.15 -6.31
N LYS A 325 -2.42 11.95 -6.13
CA LYS A 325 -2.65 10.99 -7.21
C LYS A 325 -4.10 11.05 -7.67
N GLY A 326 -4.37 11.78 -8.74
CA GLY A 326 -5.69 11.96 -9.35
C GLY A 326 -5.89 11.21 -10.67
N LEU A 327 -5.20 10.08 -10.86
CA LEU A 327 -5.23 9.25 -12.06
C LEU A 327 -6.00 7.96 -11.83
N VAL A 328 -6.85 7.59 -12.80
CA VAL A 328 -7.61 6.34 -12.82
C VAL A 328 -6.86 5.33 -13.69
N GLN A 329 -6.48 4.21 -13.09
CA GLN A 329 -5.80 3.12 -13.78
C GLN A 329 -6.79 1.98 -14.05
N SER A 330 -6.69 1.39 -15.24
CA SER A 330 -7.43 0.18 -15.61
C SER A 330 -6.47 -0.98 -15.78
N PRO A 331 -6.67 -2.10 -15.06
CA PRO A 331 -5.93 -3.32 -15.30
C PRO A 331 -6.41 -3.97 -16.61
N ILE A 332 -5.48 -4.33 -17.47
CA ILE A 332 -5.72 -5.03 -18.75
C ILE A 332 -4.86 -6.28 -18.73
N GLN A 333 -5.48 -7.45 -18.64
CA GLN A 333 -4.78 -8.72 -18.71
C GLN A 333 -4.45 -9.07 -20.16
N LEU A 334 -3.23 -9.53 -20.40
CA LEU A 334 -2.77 -10.02 -21.68
C LEU A 334 -2.87 -11.56 -21.73
N SER A 335 -2.82 -12.11 -22.95
CA SER A 335 -3.06 -13.53 -23.19
C SER A 335 -2.00 -14.47 -22.60
N ASP A 336 -0.82 -13.96 -22.28
CA ASP A 336 0.28 -14.69 -21.64
C ASP A 336 0.25 -14.66 -20.10
N GLY A 337 -0.76 -13.96 -19.52
CA GLY A 337 -0.94 -13.79 -18.09
C GLY A 337 -0.26 -12.56 -17.51
N SER A 338 0.45 -11.77 -18.32
CA SER A 338 0.95 -10.45 -17.91
C SER A 338 -0.19 -9.43 -17.81
N GLU A 339 0.05 -8.32 -17.14
CA GLU A 339 -0.95 -7.26 -16.91
C GLU A 339 -0.38 -5.89 -17.27
N ILE A 340 -1.22 -5.06 -17.86
CA ILE A 340 -0.94 -3.63 -18.02
C ILE A 340 -1.86 -2.86 -17.08
N ARG A 341 -1.32 -1.99 -16.26
CA ARG A 341 -2.09 -0.95 -15.56
C ARG A 341 -1.92 0.35 -16.30
N LEU A 342 -2.93 0.73 -17.08
CA LEU A 342 -2.88 1.92 -17.92
C LEU A 342 -3.72 3.04 -17.31
N THR A 343 -3.19 4.24 -17.25
CA THR A 343 -3.94 5.45 -16.91
C THR A 343 -4.91 5.79 -18.04
N ILE A 344 -6.21 5.73 -17.76
CA ILE A 344 -7.28 5.92 -18.74
C ILE A 344 -8.09 7.20 -18.54
N ALA A 345 -8.07 7.77 -17.32
CA ALA A 345 -8.83 8.96 -16.96
C ALA A 345 -8.16 9.70 -15.80
N ARG A 346 -8.63 10.91 -15.55
CA ARG A 346 -8.43 11.64 -14.30
C ARG A 346 -9.70 11.59 -13.47
N TYR A 347 -9.56 11.69 -12.15
CA TYR A 347 -10.72 11.91 -11.30
C TYR A 347 -10.71 13.31 -10.70
N TYR A 348 -11.90 13.78 -10.42
CA TYR A 348 -12.18 15.10 -9.91
C TYR A 348 -13.09 14.99 -8.70
N THR A 349 -12.84 15.82 -7.70
CA THR A 349 -13.65 15.89 -6.49
C THR A 349 -14.98 16.64 -6.74
N PRO A 350 -15.91 16.66 -5.77
CA PRO A 350 -17.20 17.35 -5.94
C PRO A 350 -17.10 18.83 -6.29
N SER A 351 -16.06 19.53 -5.86
CA SER A 351 -15.83 20.94 -6.23
C SER A 351 -15.36 21.12 -7.69
N GLY A 352 -15.07 20.04 -8.40
CA GLY A 352 -14.56 20.06 -9.77
C GLY A 352 -13.03 20.14 -9.89
N ARG A 353 -12.29 20.16 -8.77
CA ARG A 353 -10.82 20.19 -8.81
C ARG A 353 -10.23 18.83 -9.14
N CYS A 354 -9.21 18.84 -10.01
CA CYS A 354 -8.30 17.71 -10.16
C CYS A 354 -7.19 17.85 -9.12
N ILE A 355 -6.99 16.81 -8.33
CA ILE A 355 -5.97 16.83 -7.27
C ILE A 355 -4.61 16.32 -7.72
N GLN A 356 -4.50 15.87 -9.00
CA GLN A 356 -3.27 15.32 -9.55
C GLN A 356 -2.14 16.34 -9.46
N LYS A 357 -1.05 15.99 -8.76
CA LYS A 357 0.17 16.79 -8.78
C LYS A 357 0.80 16.79 -10.17
N LYS A 358 1.53 17.84 -10.50
CA LYS A 358 2.15 17.98 -11.83
C LYS A 358 3.12 16.83 -12.10
N TYR A 359 3.11 16.35 -13.33
CA TYR A 359 4.09 15.41 -13.87
C TYR A 359 4.39 15.75 -15.33
N GLU A 360 5.51 15.33 -15.82
CA GLU A 360 5.89 15.40 -17.23
C GLU A 360 6.13 13.98 -17.73
N LEU A 361 5.73 13.71 -18.97
CA LEU A 361 5.90 12.40 -19.57
C LEU A 361 7.39 12.04 -19.65
N GLY A 362 7.75 10.82 -19.28
CA GLY A 362 9.13 10.33 -19.28
C GLY A 362 10.02 10.89 -18.15
N LYS A 363 9.44 11.55 -17.13
CA LYS A 363 10.18 12.12 -15.99
C LYS A 363 9.74 11.56 -14.65
N ASP A 364 9.75 10.25 -14.53
CA ASP A 364 9.29 9.55 -13.32
C ASP A 364 10.10 9.92 -12.07
N ILE A 365 11.42 10.09 -12.21
CA ILE A 365 12.32 10.41 -11.09
C ILE A 365 11.96 11.75 -10.44
N GLU A 366 11.63 12.79 -11.23
CA GLU A 366 11.22 14.09 -10.69
C GLU A 366 9.88 13.99 -9.93
N TYR A 367 8.98 13.16 -10.42
CA TYR A 367 7.68 12.91 -9.78
C TYR A 367 7.83 12.18 -8.44
N GLU A 368 8.70 11.19 -8.37
CA GLU A 368 9.00 10.44 -7.14
C GLU A 368 9.70 11.32 -6.09
N GLN A 369 10.55 12.23 -6.52
CA GLN A 369 11.26 13.16 -5.65
C GLN A 369 10.36 14.26 -5.05
N ASP A 370 9.11 14.42 -5.48
CA ASP A 370 8.20 15.45 -4.97
C ASP A 370 8.04 15.40 -3.44
N ILE A 371 7.81 14.23 -2.87
CA ILE A 371 7.70 14.07 -1.40
C ILE A 371 8.97 14.53 -0.70
N TYR A 372 10.13 14.17 -1.24
CA TYR A 372 11.42 14.60 -0.70
C TYR A 372 11.58 16.13 -0.80
N GLN A 373 11.19 16.74 -1.93
CA GLN A 373 11.22 18.20 -2.10
C GLN A 373 10.26 18.90 -1.10
N ARG A 374 9.05 18.38 -0.92
CA ARG A 374 8.09 18.88 0.07
C ARG A 374 8.67 18.85 1.49
N PHE A 375 9.33 17.74 1.85
CA PHE A 375 10.05 17.60 3.11
C PHE A 375 11.16 18.65 3.25
N MET A 376 12.02 18.79 2.24
CA MET A 376 13.16 19.74 2.24
C MET A 376 12.71 21.20 2.36
N HIS A 377 11.52 21.54 1.84
CA HIS A 377 10.94 22.89 1.98
C HIS A 377 10.21 23.10 3.30
N GLY A 378 10.18 22.11 4.20
CA GLY A 378 9.56 22.21 5.51
C GLY A 378 8.02 22.11 5.52
N GLU A 379 7.44 21.55 4.43
CA GLU A 379 5.98 21.43 4.32
C GLU A 379 5.38 20.53 5.40
N PHE A 380 6.15 19.56 5.92
CA PHE A 380 5.67 18.66 6.97
C PHE A 380 5.74 19.26 8.38
N ASP A 381 6.44 20.37 8.52
CA ASP A 381 6.71 21.01 9.80
C ASP A 381 5.95 22.34 9.96
N SER A 382 5.55 23.00 8.83
CA SER A 382 4.80 24.26 8.86
C SER A 382 3.83 24.38 7.69
N ALA A 383 2.62 24.82 8.00
CA ALA A 383 1.60 25.14 7.00
C ALA A 383 2.01 26.30 6.07
N ASP A 384 2.79 27.24 6.57
CA ASP A 384 3.26 28.41 5.80
C ASP A 384 4.24 28.01 4.68
N SER A 385 4.84 26.82 4.79
CA SER A 385 5.72 26.26 3.77
C SER A 385 4.98 25.63 2.60
N ILE A 386 3.65 25.49 2.69
CA ILE A 386 2.82 24.88 1.65
C ILE A 386 2.58 25.90 0.54
N LYS A 387 3.02 25.58 -0.67
CA LYS A 387 2.77 26.40 -1.86
C LYS A 387 1.40 26.08 -2.44
N LEU A 388 0.44 27.00 -2.30
CA LEU A 388 -0.88 26.89 -2.89
C LEU A 388 -0.84 27.33 -4.35
N ASN A 389 -1.53 26.56 -5.21
CA ASN A 389 -1.75 26.97 -6.60
C ASN A 389 -3.02 27.84 -6.70
N ASN A 390 -2.87 29.15 -6.59
CA ASN A 390 -3.97 30.08 -6.64
C ASN A 390 -4.72 30.10 -8.00
N SER A 391 -4.13 29.60 -9.08
CA SER A 391 -4.81 29.45 -10.36
C SER A 391 -5.78 28.27 -10.41
N GLU A 392 -5.68 27.35 -9.44
CA GLU A 392 -6.56 26.18 -9.30
C GLU A 392 -7.38 26.27 -7.99
N LYS A 393 -7.96 27.42 -7.74
CA LYS A 393 -8.85 27.66 -6.60
C LYS A 393 -10.29 27.29 -6.96
N TYR A 394 -10.90 26.49 -6.10
CA TYR A 394 -12.29 26.01 -6.18
C TYR A 394 -13.00 26.29 -4.86
N GLU A 395 -14.28 25.97 -4.79
CA GLU A 395 -15.09 26.15 -3.59
C GLU A 395 -15.84 24.87 -3.24
N THR A 396 -15.95 24.57 -1.95
CA THR A 396 -16.82 23.51 -1.44
C THR A 396 -18.29 23.90 -1.61
N VAL A 397 -19.21 22.99 -1.29
CA VAL A 397 -20.66 23.24 -1.35
C VAL A 397 -21.06 24.49 -0.52
N MET A 398 -20.41 24.73 0.63
CA MET A 398 -20.64 25.91 1.47
C MET A 398 -19.78 27.12 1.08
N GLY A 399 -18.99 27.05 0.01
CA GLY A 399 -18.14 28.14 -0.46
C GLY A 399 -16.84 28.34 0.31
N ARG A 400 -16.31 27.29 0.97
CA ARG A 400 -14.96 27.29 1.53
C ARG A 400 -13.93 27.12 0.40
N PRO A 401 -12.80 27.85 0.41
CA PRO A 401 -11.77 27.70 -0.62
C PRO A 401 -11.03 26.36 -0.49
N VAL A 402 -10.89 25.67 -1.62
CA VAL A 402 -10.08 24.46 -1.78
C VAL A 402 -9.22 24.58 -3.03
N TYR A 403 -8.15 23.80 -3.13
CA TYR A 403 -7.15 23.95 -4.20
C TYR A 403 -6.94 22.63 -4.92
N GLY A 404 -6.71 22.70 -6.24
CA GLY A 404 -6.35 21.57 -7.09
C GLY A 404 -4.83 21.45 -7.31
N GLY A 405 -4.44 20.48 -8.13
CA GLY A 405 -3.06 20.34 -8.63
C GLY A 405 -2.02 19.86 -7.63
N GLY A 406 -2.41 19.32 -6.48
CA GLY A 406 -1.43 18.93 -5.47
C GLY A 406 -1.97 18.17 -4.25
N GLY A 407 -2.99 17.32 -4.43
CA GLY A 407 -3.60 16.55 -3.34
C GLY A 407 -4.66 17.32 -2.54
N ILE A 408 -5.12 16.72 -1.47
CA ILE A 408 -6.11 17.28 -0.54
C ILE A 408 -5.39 18.01 0.58
N MET A 409 -5.66 19.30 0.72
CA MET A 409 -5.16 20.12 1.83
C MET A 409 -6.01 19.86 3.07
N PRO A 410 -5.41 19.62 4.25
CA PRO A 410 -6.20 19.47 5.47
C PRO A 410 -6.86 20.79 5.86
N ASP A 411 -8.06 20.70 6.47
CA ASP A 411 -8.74 21.84 7.08
C ASP A 411 -8.02 22.31 8.36
N ILE A 412 -7.40 21.35 9.05
CA ILE A 412 -6.56 21.60 10.24
C ILE A 412 -5.21 20.93 10.03
N PHE A 413 -4.20 21.74 9.79
CA PHE A 413 -2.83 21.25 9.66
C PHE A 413 -2.25 20.85 11.02
N ILE A 414 -1.62 19.68 11.07
CA ILE A 414 -0.86 19.20 12.22
C ILE A 414 0.55 18.85 11.74
N PRO A 415 1.58 19.52 12.25
CA PRO A 415 2.95 19.23 11.86
C PRO A 415 3.36 17.81 12.27
N ARG A 416 4.41 17.32 11.63
CA ARG A 416 5.01 16.03 12.02
C ARG A 416 5.58 16.15 13.44
N ASP A 417 5.24 15.20 14.30
CA ASP A 417 5.81 15.14 15.66
C ASP A 417 7.24 14.58 15.60
N THR A 418 8.19 15.42 15.87
CA THR A 418 9.62 15.05 15.99
C THR A 418 10.10 15.03 17.44
N SER A 419 9.20 15.15 18.40
CA SER A 419 9.51 15.18 19.84
C SER A 419 10.17 13.87 20.27
N GLY A 420 11.36 13.94 20.83
CA GLY A 420 12.11 12.76 21.28
C GLY A 420 12.81 11.98 20.18
N VAL A 421 12.68 12.37 18.91
CA VAL A 421 13.40 11.74 17.80
C VAL A 421 14.86 12.22 17.81
N THR A 422 15.79 11.28 17.92
CA THR A 422 17.24 11.53 17.87
C THR A 422 17.90 10.57 16.89
N SER A 423 19.15 10.82 16.52
CA SER A 423 19.90 9.89 15.66
C SER A 423 20.08 8.50 16.28
N TYR A 424 20.09 8.36 17.60
CA TYR A 424 20.07 7.05 18.25
C TYR A 424 18.74 6.34 18.04
N PHE A 425 17.63 7.06 18.24
CA PHE A 425 16.29 6.53 17.99
C PHE A 425 16.13 6.07 16.53
N SER A 426 16.47 6.93 15.58
CA SER A 426 16.40 6.58 14.15
C SER A 426 17.24 5.33 13.81
N ASN A 427 18.44 5.22 14.38
CA ASN A 427 19.30 4.07 14.15
C ASN A 427 18.70 2.76 14.69
N VAL A 428 18.10 2.76 15.90
CA VAL A 428 17.49 1.54 16.46
C VAL A 428 16.17 1.18 15.77
N VAL A 429 15.44 2.16 15.22
CA VAL A 429 14.23 1.92 14.42
C VAL A 429 14.61 1.32 13.06
N ASN A 430 15.48 1.98 12.29
CA ASN A 430 15.85 1.57 10.93
C ASN A 430 16.58 0.21 10.90
N SER A 431 17.31 -0.10 11.96
CA SER A 431 17.93 -1.45 12.10
C SER A 431 16.94 -2.54 12.54
N GLY A 432 15.65 -2.23 12.72
CA GLY A 432 14.64 -3.18 13.22
C GLY A 432 14.85 -3.65 14.65
N MET A 433 15.78 -3.02 15.38
CA MET A 433 16.26 -3.51 16.68
C MET A 433 15.18 -3.50 17.77
N LEU A 434 14.25 -2.54 17.71
CA LEU A 434 13.12 -2.47 18.65
C LEU A 434 12.20 -3.69 18.54
N ASN A 435 11.84 -4.05 17.31
CA ASN A 435 10.97 -5.20 17.04
C ASN A 435 11.68 -6.51 17.40
N LEU A 436 12.96 -6.64 17.03
CA LEU A 436 13.76 -7.81 17.35
C LEU A 436 13.88 -8.04 18.86
N TYR A 437 14.16 -6.98 19.63
CA TYR A 437 14.19 -7.05 21.09
C TYR A 437 12.82 -7.42 21.68
N ALA A 438 11.74 -6.80 21.17
CA ALA A 438 10.39 -7.11 21.66
C ALA A 438 10.03 -8.58 21.43
N LEU A 439 10.39 -9.16 20.28
CA LEU A 439 10.21 -10.58 19.99
C LEU A 439 11.02 -11.47 20.94
N GLU A 440 12.31 -11.18 21.13
CA GLU A 440 13.15 -11.97 22.06
C GLU A 440 12.66 -11.85 23.51
N TYR A 441 12.22 -10.67 23.94
CA TYR A 441 11.64 -10.47 25.27
C TYR A 441 10.37 -11.28 25.44
N SER A 442 9.49 -11.25 24.44
CA SER A 442 8.22 -12.00 24.43
C SER A 442 8.45 -13.50 24.49
N ASP A 443 9.40 -14.02 23.71
CA ASP A 443 9.73 -15.44 23.69
C ASP A 443 10.32 -15.93 25.04
N ARG A 444 11.28 -15.18 25.60
CA ARG A 444 11.87 -15.50 26.91
C ARG A 444 10.87 -15.50 28.06
N ASN A 445 9.90 -14.58 28.01
CA ASN A 445 8.92 -14.38 29.09
C ASN A 445 7.53 -14.91 28.74
N TYR A 446 7.41 -15.78 27.73
CA TYR A 446 6.14 -16.19 27.12
C TYR A 446 5.09 -16.62 28.15
N ASP A 447 5.43 -17.54 29.07
CA ASP A 447 4.47 -18.13 30.02
C ASP A 447 3.85 -17.05 30.94
N LYS A 448 4.65 -16.05 31.33
CA LYS A 448 4.19 -14.92 32.14
C LYS A 448 3.32 -13.97 31.32
N LEU A 449 3.78 -13.60 30.11
CA LEU A 449 3.09 -12.60 29.28
C LEU A 449 1.77 -13.15 28.71
N ALA A 450 1.73 -14.43 28.32
CA ALA A 450 0.53 -15.09 27.85
C ALA A 450 -0.55 -15.30 28.96
N SER A 451 -0.18 -15.16 30.23
CA SER A 451 -1.15 -15.29 31.33
C SER A 451 -2.07 -14.09 31.51
N PHE A 452 -1.72 -12.93 30.95
CA PHE A 452 -2.56 -11.74 31.01
C PHE A 452 -3.80 -11.89 30.13
N LYS A 453 -4.95 -11.40 30.63
CA LYS A 453 -6.24 -11.53 29.93
C LYS A 453 -6.58 -10.29 29.09
N THR A 454 -5.99 -9.14 29.41
CA THR A 454 -6.21 -7.88 28.73
C THR A 454 -4.89 -7.22 28.37
N TYR A 455 -4.90 -6.46 27.28
CA TYR A 455 -3.70 -5.69 26.89
C TYR A 455 -3.36 -4.59 27.91
N GLN A 456 -4.36 -4.06 28.60
CA GLN A 456 -4.19 -3.06 29.64
C GLN A 456 -3.37 -3.59 30.83
N ASP A 457 -3.71 -4.82 31.29
CA ASP A 457 -2.98 -5.47 32.40
C ASP A 457 -1.55 -5.80 31.99
N LEU A 458 -1.37 -6.31 30.77
CA LEU A 458 -0.02 -6.57 30.23
C LEU A 458 0.78 -5.28 30.12
N HIS A 459 0.20 -4.23 29.56
CA HIS A 459 0.88 -2.92 29.45
C HIS A 459 1.27 -2.36 30.82
N LYS A 460 0.37 -2.40 31.81
CA LYS A 460 0.66 -1.98 33.19
C LYS A 460 1.81 -2.77 33.80
N TYR A 461 1.89 -4.07 33.55
CA TYR A 461 3.02 -4.89 33.97
C TYR A 461 4.33 -4.45 33.29
N LEU A 462 4.31 -4.22 31.97
CA LEU A 462 5.49 -3.81 31.20
C LEU A 462 6.03 -2.45 31.62
N GLN A 463 5.18 -1.50 32.03
CA GLN A 463 5.59 -0.21 32.58
C GLN A 463 6.45 -0.29 33.85
N GLN A 464 6.41 -1.42 34.55
CA GLN A 464 7.20 -1.67 35.77
C GLN A 464 8.51 -2.41 35.48
N GLN A 465 8.76 -2.80 34.22
CA GLN A 465 9.97 -3.53 33.82
C GLN A 465 11.07 -2.56 33.35
N PRO A 466 12.35 -2.87 33.56
CA PRO A 466 13.48 -2.02 33.16
C PRO A 466 13.75 -2.11 31.64
N LEU A 467 12.72 -2.01 30.78
CA LEU A 467 12.80 -2.29 29.35
C LEU A 467 13.81 -1.42 28.61
N LEU A 468 13.89 -0.12 28.94
CA LEU A 468 14.84 0.78 28.29
C LEU A 468 16.30 0.40 28.59
N SER A 469 16.59 0.11 29.85
CA SER A 469 17.94 -0.32 30.27
C SER A 469 18.35 -1.61 29.58
N ASP A 470 17.47 -2.61 29.60
CA ASP A 470 17.72 -3.93 29.02
C ASP A 470 17.85 -3.84 27.51
N PHE A 471 16.98 -3.06 26.85
CA PHE A 471 17.08 -2.79 25.42
C PHE A 471 18.40 -2.13 25.01
N THR A 472 18.83 -1.10 25.75
CA THR A 472 20.07 -0.41 25.38
C THR A 472 21.31 -1.28 25.55
N ASN A 473 21.29 -2.23 26.52
CA ASN A 473 22.31 -3.27 26.66
C ASN A 473 22.28 -4.25 25.48
N TYR A 474 21.06 -4.70 25.12
CA TYR A 474 20.83 -5.60 23.99
C TYR A 474 21.31 -4.99 22.66
N ALA A 475 20.90 -3.74 22.36
CA ALA A 475 21.30 -3.03 21.16
C ALA A 475 22.84 -2.84 21.10
N ALA A 476 23.48 -2.55 22.25
CA ALA A 476 24.94 -2.45 22.34
C ALA A 476 25.63 -3.77 22.02
N ALA A 477 25.11 -4.89 22.51
CA ALA A 477 25.63 -6.22 22.23
C ALA A 477 25.50 -6.61 20.73
N LYS A 478 24.52 -6.00 20.02
CA LYS A 478 24.29 -6.16 18.56
C LYS A 478 25.01 -5.10 17.72
N GLY A 479 25.90 -4.28 18.33
CA GLY A 479 26.77 -3.34 17.62
C GLY A 479 26.27 -1.88 17.59
N ILE A 480 25.10 -1.55 18.15
CA ILE A 480 24.63 -0.17 18.23
C ILE A 480 25.21 0.53 19.46
N LYS A 481 26.15 1.42 19.24
CA LYS A 481 26.86 2.12 20.31
C LYS A 481 25.91 2.93 21.20
N LYS A 482 25.96 2.74 22.51
CA LYS A 482 25.22 3.55 23.47
C LYS A 482 25.58 5.03 23.38
N ARG A 483 24.55 5.90 23.40
CA ARG A 483 24.69 7.37 23.45
C ARG A 483 23.81 7.92 24.58
N PRO A 484 24.31 7.97 25.82
CA PRO A 484 23.51 8.25 27.01
C PRO A 484 22.67 9.52 26.93
N HIS A 485 23.23 10.61 26.38
CA HIS A 485 22.49 11.87 26.20
C HIS A 485 21.30 11.73 25.24
N LEU A 486 21.50 11.07 24.10
CA LEU A 486 20.44 10.85 23.10
C LEU A 486 19.39 9.85 23.61
N ILE A 487 19.83 8.82 24.32
CA ILE A 487 18.94 7.83 24.95
C ILE A 487 18.04 8.52 26.00
N ASN A 488 18.58 9.44 26.78
CA ASN A 488 17.78 10.18 27.75
C ASN A 488 16.66 11.01 27.08
N ILE A 489 16.93 11.60 25.90
CA ILE A 489 15.93 12.35 25.12
C ILE A 489 14.87 11.42 24.54
N SER A 490 15.28 10.28 23.93
CA SER A 490 14.39 9.36 23.20
C SER A 490 13.81 8.26 24.09
N GLY A 491 14.22 8.15 25.34
CA GLY A 491 13.94 7.00 26.20
C GLY A 491 12.46 6.65 26.30
N LYS A 492 11.61 7.65 26.55
CA LYS A 492 10.15 7.45 26.62
C LYS A 492 9.57 6.93 25.31
N LEU A 493 10.05 7.43 24.17
CA LEU A 493 9.58 7.02 22.85
C LEU A 493 10.00 5.57 22.55
N ILE A 494 11.26 5.23 22.84
CA ILE A 494 11.81 3.86 22.70
C ILE A 494 11.00 2.89 23.59
N GLU A 495 10.82 3.22 24.86
CA GLU A 495 10.13 2.36 25.82
C GLU A 495 8.67 2.12 25.45
N LYS A 496 7.95 3.17 25.03
CA LYS A 496 6.58 3.08 24.54
C LYS A 496 6.48 2.14 23.32
N GLN A 497 7.39 2.28 22.33
CA GLN A 497 7.37 1.43 21.16
C GLN A 497 7.67 -0.04 21.49
N ILE A 498 8.64 -0.31 22.38
CA ILE A 498 8.93 -1.67 22.84
C ILE A 498 7.71 -2.27 23.53
N GLN A 499 7.06 -1.52 24.44
CA GLN A 499 5.84 -1.99 25.11
C GLN A 499 4.72 -2.31 24.11
N ALA A 500 4.50 -1.42 23.14
CA ALA A 500 3.51 -1.63 22.08
C ALA A 500 3.81 -2.91 21.26
N TYR A 501 5.06 -3.11 20.83
CA TYR A 501 5.45 -4.33 20.10
C TYR A 501 5.32 -5.61 20.93
N ILE A 502 5.68 -5.58 22.22
CA ILE A 502 5.49 -6.75 23.10
C ILE A 502 3.98 -7.05 23.22
N VAL A 503 3.16 -6.04 23.44
CA VAL A 503 1.70 -6.23 23.56
C VAL A 503 1.10 -6.75 22.26
N ARG A 504 1.57 -6.27 21.09
CA ARG A 504 1.16 -6.76 19.77
C ARG A 504 1.34 -8.27 19.61
N ASN A 505 2.42 -8.82 20.15
CA ASN A 505 2.72 -10.26 20.07
C ASN A 505 1.69 -11.15 20.80
N PHE A 506 0.81 -10.59 21.64
CA PHE A 506 -0.19 -11.32 22.43
C PHE A 506 -1.62 -10.84 22.18
N PHE A 507 -1.81 -9.60 21.73
CA PHE A 507 -3.11 -8.95 21.59
C PHE A 507 -3.29 -8.28 20.21
N ASP A 508 -2.44 -8.59 19.26
CA ASP A 508 -2.48 -8.09 17.88
C ASP A 508 -2.58 -6.55 17.80
N GLU A 509 -3.12 -6.05 16.72
CA GLU A 509 -3.30 -4.62 16.48
C GLU A 509 -4.23 -3.96 17.52
N ALA A 510 -5.18 -4.72 18.07
CA ALA A 510 -6.09 -4.23 19.11
C ALA A 510 -5.37 -3.84 20.41
N GLY A 511 -4.25 -4.47 20.72
CA GLY A 511 -3.38 -4.09 21.83
C GLY A 511 -2.33 -3.04 21.46
N PHE A 512 -1.80 -3.12 20.23
CA PHE A 512 -0.74 -2.25 19.74
C PHE A 512 -1.16 -0.79 19.60
N TYR A 513 -2.21 -0.53 18.80
CA TYR A 513 -2.60 0.84 18.45
C TYR A 513 -2.96 1.73 19.64
N PRO A 514 -3.76 1.29 20.64
CA PRO A 514 -4.07 2.13 21.78
C PRO A 514 -2.84 2.59 22.58
N ILE A 515 -1.78 1.77 22.63
CA ILE A 515 -0.53 2.12 23.32
C ILE A 515 0.33 3.01 22.42
N PHE A 516 0.49 2.63 21.16
CA PHE A 516 1.35 3.33 20.21
C PHE A 516 0.87 4.76 19.95
N GLN A 517 -0.46 4.94 19.81
CA GLN A 517 -1.09 6.23 19.49
C GLN A 517 -1.46 7.10 20.70
N ASN A 518 -1.19 6.64 21.91
CA ASN A 518 -1.59 7.36 23.12
C ASN A 518 -1.12 8.84 23.16
N ASP A 519 0.02 9.15 22.53
CA ASP A 519 0.58 10.50 22.46
C ASP A 519 0.42 11.17 21.09
N ASP A 520 -0.27 10.52 20.14
CA ASP A 520 -0.48 11.03 18.79
C ASP A 520 -1.21 12.38 18.80
N ILE A 521 -0.48 13.45 18.43
CA ILE A 521 -0.99 14.83 18.46
C ILE A 521 -2.11 15.06 17.43
N THR A 522 -2.07 14.35 16.30
CA THR A 522 -3.09 14.43 15.24
C THR A 522 -4.38 13.79 15.72
N LEU A 523 -4.29 12.59 16.30
CA LEU A 523 -5.44 11.89 16.87
C LEU A 523 -6.05 12.67 18.05
N LYS A 524 -5.23 13.20 18.95
CA LYS A 524 -5.68 14.05 20.06
C LYS A 524 -6.42 15.29 19.56
N ARG A 525 -5.94 15.90 18.48
CA ARG A 525 -6.63 17.06 17.86
C ARG A 525 -8.00 16.66 17.29
N ALA A 526 -8.10 15.53 16.62
CA ALA A 526 -9.36 15.01 16.09
C ALA A 526 -10.38 14.75 17.21
N VAL A 527 -9.96 14.05 18.27
CA VAL A 527 -10.80 13.80 19.44
C VAL A 527 -11.27 15.11 20.09
N LYS A 528 -10.37 16.11 20.21
CA LYS A 528 -10.74 17.42 20.74
C LYS A 528 -11.80 18.11 19.88
N VAL A 529 -11.65 18.12 18.57
CA VAL A 529 -12.60 18.72 17.62
C VAL A 529 -13.98 18.07 17.73
N LEU A 530 -14.04 16.75 17.83
CA LEU A 530 -15.29 16.00 18.00
C LEU A 530 -15.96 16.32 19.34
N ASN A 531 -15.20 16.34 20.45
CA ASN A 531 -15.72 16.66 21.78
C ASN A 531 -16.23 18.10 21.89
N GLU A 532 -15.67 19.04 21.12
CA GLU A 532 -16.11 20.45 21.06
C GLU A 532 -17.33 20.65 20.15
N GLY A 533 -17.81 19.59 19.46
CA GLY A 533 -18.89 19.68 18.48
C GLY A 533 -18.54 20.49 17.21
N LYS A 534 -17.24 20.62 16.91
CA LYS A 534 -16.72 21.45 15.78
C LYS A 534 -16.30 20.62 14.57
N SER A 535 -16.80 19.43 14.43
CA SER A 535 -16.44 18.52 13.33
C SER A 535 -17.11 18.86 11.99
N PHE A 536 -18.20 19.60 12.02
CA PHE A 536 -18.82 20.13 10.81
C PHE A 536 -18.19 21.47 10.44
N PRO A 537 -17.77 21.64 9.18
CA PRO A 537 -17.28 22.91 8.70
C PRO A 537 -18.33 24.03 8.85
N THR A 538 -17.90 25.21 9.22
CA THR A 538 -18.75 26.40 9.31
C THR A 538 -18.20 27.51 8.42
N LEU A 539 -19.04 28.45 7.99
CA LEU A 539 -18.60 29.61 7.20
C LEU A 539 -17.58 30.50 7.92
N GLU A 540 -17.53 30.45 9.24
CA GLU A 540 -16.47 31.12 10.04
C GLU A 540 -15.08 30.55 9.75
N ASN A 541 -15.00 29.31 9.29
CA ASN A 541 -13.75 28.70 8.79
C ASN A 541 -13.31 29.26 7.43
N LYS A 542 -14.05 30.18 6.78
CA LYS A 542 -13.61 30.88 5.56
C LYS A 542 -12.29 31.63 5.74
N ASN A 543 -11.96 32.05 6.95
CA ASN A 543 -10.75 32.80 7.27
C ASN A 543 -9.59 31.89 7.73
N ASN A 544 -9.81 30.57 7.87
CA ASN A 544 -8.78 29.58 8.12
C ASN A 544 -8.16 29.08 6.80
N THR A 545 -7.94 29.97 5.84
CA THR A 545 -6.89 29.80 4.83
C THR A 545 -5.54 29.65 5.55
N PRO A 546 -4.49 29.07 4.91
CA PRO A 546 -3.19 28.79 5.53
C PRO A 546 -2.55 29.93 6.35
N ASN A 547 -3.01 31.16 6.20
CA ASN A 547 -2.61 32.34 7.01
C ASN A 547 -3.33 32.47 8.37
N GLY A 548 -4.28 31.58 8.71
CA GLY A 548 -5.08 31.62 9.94
C GLY A 548 -4.91 30.41 10.86
N ILE A 549 -3.90 29.55 10.63
CA ILE A 549 -3.65 28.38 11.46
C ILE A 549 -3.06 28.83 12.77
N ALA A 550 -3.79 28.58 13.87
CA ALA A 550 -3.36 28.87 15.21
C ALA A 550 -1.98 28.26 15.49
N GLN A 551 -0.98 29.11 15.63
CA GLN A 551 0.37 28.75 16.02
C GLN A 551 0.33 28.07 17.39
N SER A 552 0.58 26.76 17.44
CA SER A 552 1.11 26.16 18.66
C SER A 552 2.61 26.47 18.70
N GLN A 553 3.01 27.43 19.53
CA GLN A 553 4.42 27.72 19.76
C GLN A 553 5.11 26.48 20.32
N THR A 554 5.96 25.86 19.54
CA THR A 554 7.05 25.03 20.03
C THR A 554 8.35 25.51 19.41
N ASN A 555 9.10 26.27 20.17
CA ASN A 555 10.50 26.61 19.94
C ASN A 555 11.34 25.34 19.96
N THR A 556 11.81 24.85 18.82
CA THR A 556 13.03 24.02 18.75
C THR A 556 13.69 24.15 17.40
N SER A 557 14.56 25.13 17.30
CA SER A 557 15.61 25.18 16.28
C SER A 557 16.83 24.42 16.82
N ARG A 558 17.16 23.26 16.23
CA ARG A 558 18.51 22.65 16.05
C ARG A 558 18.38 21.14 15.88
N GLY A 559 18.64 20.62 14.68
CA GLY A 559 18.71 19.18 14.41
C GLY A 559 18.57 18.78 12.93
N TYR A 560 18.62 19.71 12.00
CA TYR A 560 18.22 19.51 10.60
C TYR A 560 19.18 18.67 9.71
N GLY A 561 20.36 18.31 10.21
CA GLY A 561 21.38 17.69 9.34
C GLY A 561 21.24 16.17 9.12
N PHE A 562 20.64 15.44 10.06
CA PHE A 562 20.73 13.97 10.11
C PHE A 562 19.47 13.23 9.60
N LEU A 563 18.33 13.92 9.55
CA LEU A 563 17.06 13.33 9.08
C LEU A 563 16.98 13.21 7.53
N LYS A 564 17.93 13.78 6.83
CA LYS A 564 17.94 13.81 5.35
C LYS A 564 18.15 12.45 4.68
N GLU A 565 18.87 11.54 5.32
CA GLU A 565 19.19 10.21 4.76
C GLU A 565 18.08 9.18 5.04
N ILE A 566 17.30 9.36 6.11
CA ILE A 566 16.35 8.36 6.60
C ILE A 566 15.10 8.23 5.70
N ILE A 567 14.60 9.33 5.16
CA ILE A 567 13.37 9.33 4.33
C ILE A 567 13.61 8.69 2.97
N TYR A 568 14.84 8.73 2.47
CA TYR A 568 15.18 8.16 1.17
C TYR A 568 15.20 6.63 1.20
N GLU A 569 15.67 6.02 2.31
CA GLU A 569 15.70 4.56 2.48
C GLU A 569 14.31 3.98 2.80
N ASP A 570 13.50 4.66 3.62
CA ASP A 570 12.13 4.23 3.92
C ASP A 570 11.19 4.34 2.70
N TYR A 571 11.42 5.32 1.82
CA TYR A 571 10.67 5.48 0.58
C TYR A 571 10.96 4.36 -0.42
N ILE A 572 12.22 3.94 -0.55
CA ILE A 572 12.61 2.82 -1.43
C ILE A 572 12.16 1.47 -0.84
N ALA A 573 12.23 1.28 0.48
CA ALA A 573 11.79 0.06 1.13
C ALA A 573 10.26 -0.10 1.12
N GLY A 574 9.50 0.99 1.23
CA GLY A 574 8.03 0.98 1.17
C GLY A 574 7.44 0.85 -0.24
N SER A 575 8.22 1.16 -1.29
CA SER A 575 7.80 0.99 -2.69
C SER A 575 8.14 -0.39 -3.28
N LEU A 576 8.87 -1.23 -2.54
CA LEU A 576 9.27 -2.59 -2.92
C LEU A 576 8.60 -3.70 -2.09
N CYS A 577 7.66 -3.34 -1.20
CA CYS A 577 6.85 -4.32 -0.44
C CYS A 577 5.41 -4.34 -0.90
#